data_5443f0cc439d815642e101579da1ad9a
#
_entry.id   5443f0cc439d815642e101579da1ad9a
#
_cell.length_a   1.000
_cell.length_b   1.000
_cell.length_c   1.000
_cell.angle_alpha   90.00
_cell.angle_beta   90.00
_cell.angle_gamma   90.00
#
_symmetry.space_group_name_H-M   'P 1'
#
loop_
_entity.id
_entity.type
_entity.pdbx_description
1 polymer ?
#
loop_
_entity_poly.entity_id
_entity_poly.type
_entity_poly.pdbx_seq_one_letter_code
_entity_poly.pdbx_strand_id
1 'polypeptide(L)'
;MKKNKISKNWVNKQRRDTYVRQSKVDGYRARSAYKLIEIDEKFKIFKGGLTVIDIGAAPGSWSQYASKVVRNGKIISIDLKEMEPIDNTVQIKGDFTEDETQQKIKEFLVSKSDVVMSDMAVNTTGIKNIDSIQTGELCKEAMIFSKDIISNRGFFVSKIFMGGSFNEIVQLGKKIFKEVKVFKPKSSRKDSKESFIICKKLR
;
A
#
# COMPACT_ATOMS: atom_id res chain seq x y z
N MET A 1 13.98 -27.65 5.25
CA MET A 1 13.20 -26.50 4.72
C MET A 1 12.16 -26.99 3.71
N LYS A 2 10.87 -26.92 4.00
CA LYS A 2 9.81 -27.25 3.02
C LYS A 2 9.75 -26.14 1.98
N LYS A 3 10.11 -26.43 0.73
CA LYS A 3 9.88 -25.51 -0.40
C LYS A 3 8.36 -25.25 -0.52
N ASN A 4 7.92 -24.01 -0.34
CA ASN A 4 6.54 -23.61 -0.60
C ASN A 4 6.22 -23.90 -2.07
N LYS A 5 5.50 -24.99 -2.35
CA LYS A 5 5.04 -25.32 -3.70
C LYS A 5 3.96 -24.31 -4.09
N ILE A 6 4.32 -23.34 -4.92
CA ILE A 6 3.35 -22.45 -5.57
C ILE A 6 2.32 -23.36 -6.31
N SER A 7 1.04 -23.18 -6.00
CA SER A 7 0.01 -24.06 -6.57
C SER A 7 -0.07 -23.87 -8.10
N LYS A 8 -0.25 -24.96 -8.87
CA LYS A 8 -0.45 -24.90 -10.34
C LYS A 8 -1.60 -23.96 -10.72
N ASN A 9 -2.64 -23.92 -9.92
CA ASN A 9 -3.79 -23.01 -10.12
C ASN A 9 -3.38 -21.55 -10.02
N TRP A 10 -2.51 -21.18 -9.08
CA TRP A 10 -2.00 -19.82 -8.94
C TRP A 10 -1.18 -19.42 -10.17
N VAL A 11 -0.26 -20.28 -10.61
CA VAL A 11 0.57 -20.02 -11.81
C VAL A 11 -0.32 -19.82 -13.05
N ASN A 12 -1.32 -20.69 -13.24
CA ASN A 12 -2.25 -20.57 -14.36
C ASN A 12 -3.09 -19.29 -14.29
N LYS A 13 -3.52 -18.89 -13.08
CA LYS A 13 -4.26 -17.64 -12.86
C LYS A 13 -3.38 -16.42 -13.18
N GLN A 14 -2.10 -16.44 -12.80
CA GLN A 14 -1.14 -15.36 -13.15
C GLN A 14 -0.92 -15.27 -14.67
N ARG A 15 -0.76 -16.39 -15.39
CA ARG A 15 -0.54 -16.39 -16.84
C ARG A 15 -1.73 -15.82 -17.63
N ARG A 16 -2.96 -16.01 -17.14
CA ARG A 16 -4.20 -15.52 -17.77
C ARG A 16 -4.55 -14.09 -17.40
N ASP A 17 -3.89 -13.52 -16.41
CA ASP A 17 -4.18 -12.19 -15.88
C ASP A 17 -3.64 -11.11 -16.84
N THR A 18 -4.54 -10.32 -17.41
CA THR A 18 -4.19 -9.27 -18.38
C THR A 18 -3.31 -8.20 -17.77
N TYR A 19 -3.54 -7.83 -16.50
CA TYR A 19 -2.72 -6.85 -15.80
C TYR A 19 -1.31 -7.36 -15.50
N VAL A 20 -1.11 -8.68 -15.33
CA VAL A 20 0.23 -9.26 -15.21
C VAL A 20 1.01 -9.13 -16.52
N ARG A 21 0.35 -9.32 -17.66
CA ARG A 21 0.99 -9.12 -18.98
C ARG A 21 1.27 -7.64 -19.22
N GLN A 22 0.29 -6.80 -18.95
CA GLN A 22 0.42 -5.36 -19.14
C GLN A 22 1.52 -4.76 -18.25
N SER A 23 1.64 -5.20 -16.98
CA SER A 23 2.71 -4.69 -16.10
C SER A 23 4.12 -4.95 -16.65
N LYS A 24 4.33 -6.05 -17.37
CA LYS A 24 5.61 -6.33 -18.02
C LYS A 24 5.86 -5.39 -19.21
N VAL A 25 4.82 -5.08 -19.99
CA VAL A 25 4.91 -4.15 -21.13
C VAL A 25 5.21 -2.74 -20.63
N ASP A 26 4.52 -2.28 -19.55
CA ASP A 26 4.68 -0.94 -18.99
C ASP A 26 5.89 -0.80 -18.06
N GLY A 27 6.66 -1.89 -17.86
CA GLY A 27 7.86 -1.90 -17.01
C GLY A 27 7.57 -1.84 -15.51
N TYR A 28 6.36 -2.19 -15.06
CA TYR A 28 6.07 -2.32 -13.64
C TYR A 28 6.47 -3.68 -13.09
N ARG A 29 6.98 -3.71 -11.88
CA ARG A 29 7.43 -4.94 -11.18
C ARG A 29 6.27 -5.88 -10.85
N ALA A 30 5.06 -5.35 -10.67
CA ALA A 30 3.87 -6.13 -10.40
C ALA A 30 2.60 -5.45 -10.90
N ARG A 31 1.57 -6.26 -11.11
CA ARG A 31 0.24 -5.79 -11.50
C ARG A 31 -0.43 -4.86 -10.48
N SER A 32 0.05 -4.84 -9.24
CA SER A 32 -0.48 -3.97 -8.18
C SER A 32 -0.34 -2.49 -8.49
N ALA A 33 0.59 -2.10 -9.40
CA ALA A 33 0.69 -0.73 -9.89
C ALA A 33 -0.66 -0.17 -10.37
N TYR A 34 -1.45 -0.97 -11.11
CA TYR A 34 -2.73 -0.51 -11.67
C TYR A 34 -3.78 -0.19 -10.62
N LYS A 35 -3.71 -0.81 -9.44
CA LYS A 35 -4.58 -0.46 -8.32
C LYS A 35 -4.32 0.98 -7.87
N LEU A 36 -3.05 1.34 -7.71
CA LEU A 36 -2.64 2.68 -7.30
C LEU A 36 -2.93 3.71 -8.41
N ILE A 37 -2.69 3.37 -9.67
CA ILE A 37 -3.02 4.21 -10.83
C ILE A 37 -4.51 4.55 -10.81
N GLU A 38 -5.41 3.58 -10.70
CA GLU A 38 -6.85 3.81 -10.65
C GLU A 38 -7.29 4.62 -9.42
N ILE A 39 -6.62 4.41 -8.27
CA ILE A 39 -6.85 5.22 -7.06
C ILE A 39 -6.44 6.67 -7.31
N ASP A 40 -5.27 6.90 -7.90
CA ASP A 40 -4.78 8.24 -8.19
C ASP A 40 -5.63 8.94 -9.25
N GLU A 41 -6.02 8.26 -10.32
CA GLU A 41 -6.94 8.79 -11.34
C GLU A 41 -8.25 9.29 -10.73
N LYS A 42 -8.78 8.56 -9.75
CA LYS A 42 -10.08 8.87 -9.13
C LYS A 42 -9.97 9.94 -8.03
N PHE A 43 -8.95 9.86 -7.19
CA PHE A 43 -8.85 10.68 -5.98
C PHE A 43 -7.82 11.80 -6.08
N LYS A 44 -6.97 11.79 -7.13
CA LYS A 44 -5.91 12.79 -7.39
C LYS A 44 -4.99 12.94 -6.17
N ILE A 45 -4.45 11.80 -5.73
CA ILE A 45 -3.62 11.75 -4.51
C ILE A 45 -2.20 12.27 -4.74
N PHE A 46 -1.71 12.20 -5.99
CA PHE A 46 -0.35 12.62 -6.33
C PHE A 46 -0.29 13.95 -7.10
N LYS A 47 0.80 14.67 -6.86
CA LYS A 47 1.27 15.83 -7.64
C LYS A 47 2.78 15.95 -7.45
N GLY A 48 3.44 16.85 -8.17
CA GLY A 48 4.88 17.10 -8.00
C GLY A 48 5.24 17.63 -6.60
N GLY A 49 6.46 17.33 -6.14
CA GLY A 49 7.03 17.87 -4.90
C GLY A 49 6.53 17.22 -3.60
N LEU A 50 5.77 16.13 -3.65
CA LEU A 50 5.23 15.48 -2.45
C LEU A 50 6.26 14.57 -1.76
N THR A 51 6.10 14.41 -0.44
CA THR A 51 6.73 13.34 0.33
C THR A 51 5.75 12.18 0.50
N VAL A 52 6.13 11.01 -0.01
CA VAL A 52 5.31 9.79 -0.05
C VAL A 52 5.97 8.69 0.75
N ILE A 53 5.19 7.97 1.55
CA ILE A 53 5.63 6.78 2.28
C ILE A 53 4.87 5.58 1.73
N ASP A 54 5.59 4.52 1.34
CA ASP A 54 5.08 3.25 0.82
C ASP A 54 5.41 2.12 1.79
N ILE A 55 4.42 1.64 2.53
CA ILE A 55 4.57 0.63 3.58
C ILE A 55 4.18 -0.74 3.01
N GLY A 56 5.12 -1.71 3.10
CA GLY A 56 4.97 -3.01 2.44
C GLY A 56 5.19 -2.90 0.94
N ALA A 57 6.23 -2.18 0.56
CA ALA A 57 6.46 -1.74 -0.82
C ALA A 57 6.83 -2.86 -1.80
N ALA A 58 7.47 -3.98 -1.35
CA ALA A 58 7.98 -5.00 -2.25
C ALA A 58 6.89 -5.63 -3.13
N PRO A 59 7.15 -5.81 -4.41
CA PRO A 59 8.41 -5.65 -5.15
C PRO A 59 8.71 -4.20 -5.62
N GLY A 60 7.94 -3.20 -5.22
CA GLY A 60 8.19 -1.78 -5.51
C GLY A 60 7.32 -1.18 -6.60
N SER A 61 6.25 -1.83 -7.03
CA SER A 61 5.41 -1.33 -8.14
C SER A 61 4.63 -0.05 -7.79
N TRP A 62 4.25 0.15 -6.52
CA TRP A 62 3.61 1.37 -6.06
C TRP A 62 4.63 2.51 -5.98
N SER A 63 5.81 2.24 -5.41
CA SER A 63 6.92 3.19 -5.40
C SER A 63 7.38 3.56 -6.82
N GLN A 64 7.41 2.61 -7.78
CA GLN A 64 7.71 2.92 -9.19
C GLN A 64 6.70 3.89 -9.81
N TYR A 65 5.40 3.69 -9.56
CA TYR A 65 4.40 4.62 -10.07
C TYR A 65 4.53 5.98 -9.39
N ALA A 66 4.65 6.02 -8.06
CA ALA A 66 4.82 7.26 -7.32
C ALA A 66 6.06 8.04 -7.81
N SER A 67 7.20 7.40 -8.04
CA SER A 67 8.42 8.06 -8.51
C SER A 67 8.25 8.74 -9.88
N LYS A 68 7.42 8.16 -10.75
CA LYS A 68 7.12 8.74 -12.08
C LYS A 68 6.24 9.99 -12.00
N VAL A 69 5.29 10.02 -11.05
CA VAL A 69 4.28 11.09 -10.94
C VAL A 69 4.64 12.18 -9.93
N VAL A 70 5.38 11.84 -8.89
CA VAL A 70 5.84 12.75 -7.85
C VAL A 70 7.21 13.33 -8.22
N ARG A 71 7.25 14.09 -9.31
CA ARG A 71 8.49 14.75 -9.76
C ARG A 71 8.96 15.77 -8.71
N ASN A 72 10.28 15.80 -8.45
CA ASN A 72 10.90 16.68 -7.46
C ASN A 72 10.38 16.47 -6.02
N GLY A 73 9.83 15.29 -5.74
CA GLY A 73 9.43 14.87 -4.42
C GLY A 73 10.35 13.79 -3.83
N LYS A 74 9.95 13.22 -2.73
CA LYS A 74 10.67 12.16 -2.02
C LYS A 74 9.76 10.97 -1.77
N ILE A 75 10.28 9.77 -2.01
CA ILE A 75 9.58 8.52 -1.69
C ILE A 75 10.39 7.76 -0.66
N ILE A 76 9.73 7.27 0.37
CA ILE A 76 10.31 6.41 1.41
C ILE A 76 9.55 5.10 1.36
N SER A 77 10.23 4.02 1.00
CA SER A 77 9.66 2.69 0.84
C SER A 77 10.17 1.76 1.93
N ILE A 78 9.28 1.02 2.55
CA ILE A 78 9.61 0.10 3.63
C ILE A 78 9.09 -1.29 3.30
N ASP A 79 9.92 -2.32 3.42
CA ASP A 79 9.51 -3.72 3.33
C ASP A 79 10.47 -4.64 4.08
N LEU A 80 10.00 -5.83 4.45
CA LEU A 80 10.83 -6.92 4.97
C LEU A 80 11.87 -7.42 3.98
N LYS A 81 11.57 -7.27 2.69
CA LYS A 81 12.39 -7.74 1.57
C LYS A 81 13.13 -6.57 0.94
N GLU A 82 14.37 -6.84 0.56
CA GLU A 82 15.10 -5.94 -0.31
C GLU A 82 14.43 -5.82 -1.69
N MET A 83 14.52 -4.64 -2.27
CA MET A 83 14.01 -4.33 -3.61
C MET A 83 15.13 -3.75 -4.47
N GLU A 84 15.06 -3.97 -5.77
CA GLU A 84 15.90 -3.26 -6.71
C GLU A 84 15.73 -1.74 -6.56
N PRO A 85 16.77 -0.94 -6.77
CA PRO A 85 16.69 0.52 -6.66
C PRO A 85 15.58 1.12 -7.52
N ILE A 86 14.97 2.19 -7.00
CA ILE A 86 13.96 3.01 -7.68
C ILE A 86 14.40 4.47 -7.57
N ASP A 87 14.34 5.21 -8.66
CA ASP A 87 14.72 6.61 -8.69
C ASP A 87 13.92 7.45 -7.66
N ASN A 88 14.61 8.41 -7.03
CA ASN A 88 14.03 9.30 -6.01
C ASN A 88 13.41 8.59 -4.79
N THR A 89 13.87 7.35 -4.51
CA THR A 89 13.30 6.52 -3.45
C THR A 89 14.37 6.12 -2.43
N VAL A 90 14.14 6.45 -1.17
CA VAL A 90 14.87 5.88 -0.03
C VAL A 90 14.22 4.55 0.31
N GLN A 91 14.99 3.47 0.35
CA GLN A 91 14.49 2.14 0.69
C GLN A 91 14.98 1.73 2.07
N ILE A 92 14.05 1.36 2.92
CA ILE A 92 14.31 0.87 4.28
C ILE A 92 13.91 -0.60 4.33
N LYS A 93 14.87 -1.47 4.67
CA LYS A 93 14.58 -2.87 4.97
C LYS A 93 14.27 -2.99 6.47
N GLY A 94 13.08 -3.47 6.78
CA GLY A 94 12.66 -3.66 8.18
C GLY A 94 11.20 -4.10 8.28
N ASP A 95 10.84 -4.57 9.46
CA ASP A 95 9.45 -4.84 9.80
C ASP A 95 8.79 -3.52 10.22
N PHE A 96 7.76 -3.11 9.50
CA PHE A 96 7.03 -1.88 9.81
C PHE A 96 6.37 -1.92 11.20
N THR A 97 6.06 -3.10 11.71
CA THR A 97 5.42 -3.27 13.03
C THR A 97 6.39 -3.03 14.20
N GLU A 98 7.68 -2.90 13.92
CA GLU A 98 8.72 -2.62 14.92
C GLU A 98 8.93 -1.11 15.09
N ASP A 99 8.98 -0.65 16.34
CA ASP A 99 9.20 0.77 16.70
C ASP A 99 10.50 1.33 16.08
N GLU A 100 11.56 0.52 16.02
CA GLU A 100 12.83 0.90 15.42
C GLU A 100 12.67 1.26 13.93
N THR A 101 11.91 0.45 13.19
CA THR A 101 11.63 0.72 11.77
C THR A 101 10.78 1.97 11.60
N GLN A 102 9.76 2.16 12.43
CA GLN A 102 8.93 3.37 12.43
C GLN A 102 9.76 4.62 12.76
N GLN A 103 10.70 4.50 13.69
CA GLN A 103 11.60 5.62 14.02
C GLN A 103 12.54 5.95 12.86
N LYS A 104 13.12 4.96 12.18
CA LYS A 104 13.92 5.17 10.96
C LYS A 104 13.15 5.92 9.88
N ILE A 105 11.85 5.60 9.68
CA ILE A 105 11.01 6.34 8.73
C ILE A 105 10.93 7.81 9.11
N LYS A 106 10.70 8.10 10.41
CA LYS A 106 10.59 9.48 10.91
C LYS A 106 11.88 10.28 10.72
N GLU A 107 13.05 9.65 10.83
CA GLU A 107 14.37 10.29 10.62
C GLU A 107 14.57 10.77 9.18
N PHE A 108 13.98 10.08 8.21
CA PHE A 108 14.01 10.50 6.80
C PHE A 108 13.02 11.63 6.48
N LEU A 109 12.10 11.97 7.39
CA LEU A 109 11.12 13.03 7.18
C LEU A 109 11.70 14.39 7.61
N VAL A 110 11.87 15.28 6.65
CA VAL A 110 12.21 16.70 6.93
C VAL A 110 10.97 17.47 7.40
N SER A 111 9.79 17.05 6.93
CA SER A 111 8.49 17.61 7.27
C SER A 111 7.45 16.48 7.29
N LYS A 112 6.20 16.82 7.59
CA LYS A 112 5.09 15.84 7.49
C LYS A 112 4.99 15.29 6.07
N SER A 113 4.65 13.98 5.95
CA SER A 113 4.39 13.35 4.66
C SER A 113 3.06 13.83 4.06
N ASP A 114 2.97 13.84 2.74
CA ASP A 114 1.74 14.19 2.02
C ASP A 114 0.88 12.97 1.71
N VAL A 115 1.52 11.82 1.50
CA VAL A 115 0.83 10.57 1.23
C VAL A 115 1.48 9.44 2.03
N VAL A 116 0.67 8.68 2.74
CA VAL A 116 1.05 7.38 3.31
C VAL A 116 0.21 6.32 2.63
N MET A 117 0.86 5.39 1.97
CA MET A 117 0.19 4.30 1.26
C MET A 117 0.68 2.94 1.72
N SER A 118 -0.20 1.91 1.63
CA SER A 118 0.15 0.54 2.01
C SER A 118 -0.63 -0.48 1.21
N ASP A 119 0.09 -1.39 0.54
CA ASP A 119 -0.48 -2.62 -0.06
C ASP A 119 -0.07 -3.86 0.74
N MET A 120 0.25 -3.70 2.04
CA MET A 120 0.61 -4.81 2.92
C MET A 120 -0.47 -5.89 2.94
N ALA A 121 -0.05 -7.11 2.97
CA ALA A 121 -0.86 -8.27 3.32
C ALA A 121 0.02 -9.28 4.05
N VAL A 122 -0.57 -9.99 5.00
CA VAL A 122 0.08 -11.15 5.58
C VAL A 122 0.30 -12.23 4.52
N ASN A 123 1.30 -13.09 4.74
CA ASN A 123 1.44 -14.32 3.99
C ASN A 123 0.17 -15.15 4.19
N THR A 124 -0.63 -15.28 3.14
CA THR A 124 -1.96 -15.90 3.24
C THR A 124 -1.85 -17.34 3.76
N THR A 125 -2.56 -17.63 4.84
CA THR A 125 -2.70 -18.97 5.40
C THR A 125 -3.64 -19.84 4.54
N GLY A 126 -4.42 -19.20 3.66
CA GLY A 126 -5.51 -19.79 2.90
C GLY A 126 -6.85 -19.77 3.65
N ILE A 127 -6.87 -19.41 4.93
CA ILE A 127 -8.09 -19.25 5.74
C ILE A 127 -8.53 -17.80 5.66
N LYS A 128 -9.51 -17.53 4.79
CA LYS A 128 -9.93 -16.17 4.40
C LYS A 128 -10.24 -15.23 5.58
N ASN A 129 -10.81 -15.76 6.66
CA ASN A 129 -11.15 -14.94 7.83
C ASN A 129 -9.91 -14.53 8.60
N ILE A 130 -8.95 -15.44 8.81
CA ILE A 130 -7.68 -15.16 9.51
C ILE A 130 -6.87 -14.15 8.69
N ASP A 131 -6.71 -14.40 7.38
CA ASP A 131 -5.99 -13.50 6.47
C ASP A 131 -6.60 -12.09 6.46
N SER A 132 -7.94 -11.99 6.53
CA SER A 132 -8.65 -10.71 6.58
C SER A 132 -8.40 -9.95 7.89
N ILE A 133 -8.44 -10.65 9.03
CA ILE A 133 -8.20 -10.04 10.34
C ILE A 133 -6.77 -9.53 10.44
N GLN A 134 -5.79 -10.37 10.10
CA GLN A 134 -4.38 -10.00 10.19
C GLN A 134 -4.01 -8.85 9.24
N THR A 135 -4.52 -8.85 8.00
CA THR A 135 -4.34 -7.71 7.08
C THR A 135 -5.03 -6.45 7.62
N GLY A 136 -6.16 -6.61 8.32
CA GLY A 136 -6.86 -5.52 8.99
C GLY A 136 -6.04 -4.89 10.12
N GLU A 137 -5.32 -5.69 10.91
CA GLU A 137 -4.42 -5.18 11.96
C GLU A 137 -3.27 -4.36 11.35
N LEU A 138 -2.62 -4.85 10.29
CA LEU A 138 -1.59 -4.09 9.57
C LEU A 138 -2.12 -2.75 9.03
N CYS A 139 -3.35 -2.73 8.52
CA CYS A 139 -3.98 -1.49 8.07
C CYS A 139 -4.24 -0.50 9.23
N LYS A 140 -4.71 -1.01 10.38
CA LYS A 140 -4.95 -0.18 11.58
C LYS A 140 -3.64 0.41 12.10
N GLU A 141 -2.59 -0.38 12.17
CA GLU A 141 -1.27 0.06 12.61
C GLU A 141 -0.68 1.12 11.68
N ALA A 142 -0.71 0.90 10.36
CA ALA A 142 -0.30 1.90 9.38
C ALA A 142 -1.13 3.19 9.47
N MET A 143 -2.42 3.09 9.77
CA MET A 143 -3.31 4.25 9.94
C MET A 143 -2.99 5.04 11.22
N ILE A 144 -2.70 4.35 12.33
CA ILE A 144 -2.30 4.98 13.59
C ILE A 144 -0.96 5.69 13.41
N PHE A 145 0.03 5.02 12.84
CA PHE A 145 1.32 5.61 12.52
C PHE A 145 1.18 6.85 11.62
N SER A 146 0.32 6.76 10.60
CA SER A 146 0.11 7.88 9.68
C SER A 146 -0.41 9.14 10.35
N LYS A 147 -1.22 9.02 11.41
CA LYS A 147 -1.73 10.16 12.19
C LYS A 147 -0.60 11.08 12.68
N ASP A 148 0.52 10.50 13.08
CA ASP A 148 1.63 11.25 13.68
C ASP A 148 2.52 11.92 12.63
N ILE A 149 2.53 11.42 11.39
CA ILE A 149 3.50 11.84 10.37
C ILE A 149 2.89 12.49 9.13
N ILE A 150 1.57 12.40 8.95
CA ILE A 150 0.90 12.92 7.76
C ILE A 150 0.55 14.41 7.92
N SER A 151 0.59 15.16 6.82
CA SER A 151 0.17 16.56 6.79
C SER A 151 -1.35 16.70 6.93
N ASN A 152 -1.83 17.85 7.38
CA ASN A 152 -3.27 18.11 7.59
C ASN A 152 -4.12 17.88 6.33
N ARG A 153 -3.55 18.03 5.13
CA ARG A 153 -4.20 17.81 3.83
C ARG A 153 -3.79 16.51 3.17
N GLY A 154 -2.96 15.71 3.85
CA GLY A 154 -2.41 14.47 3.31
C GLY A 154 -3.44 13.38 3.08
N PHE A 155 -3.03 12.37 2.34
CA PHE A 155 -3.81 11.17 2.04
C PHE A 155 -3.21 9.94 2.71
N PHE A 156 -4.07 9.16 3.35
CA PHE A 156 -3.77 7.79 3.75
C PHE A 156 -4.52 6.83 2.82
N VAL A 157 -3.79 5.88 2.23
CA VAL A 157 -4.34 4.86 1.33
C VAL A 157 -3.87 3.49 1.79
N SER A 158 -4.77 2.59 2.10
CA SER A 158 -4.36 1.24 2.49
C SER A 158 -5.30 0.17 1.96
N LYS A 159 -4.71 -1.00 1.66
CA LYS A 159 -5.48 -2.18 1.34
C LYS A 159 -6.24 -2.67 2.56
N ILE A 160 -7.50 -3.08 2.31
CA ILE A 160 -8.38 -3.73 3.27
C ILE A 160 -9.08 -4.92 2.61
N PHE A 161 -9.53 -5.87 3.42
CA PHE A 161 -10.45 -6.90 2.95
C PHE A 161 -11.86 -6.64 3.48
N MET A 162 -12.86 -6.78 2.62
CA MET A 162 -14.27 -6.77 3.01
C MET A 162 -14.56 -8.01 3.87
N GLY A 163 -14.50 -7.86 5.19
CA GLY A 163 -14.61 -8.95 6.16
C GLY A 163 -14.66 -8.45 7.61
N GLY A 164 -14.25 -9.28 8.56
CA GLY A 164 -14.45 -9.06 10.00
C GLY A 164 -13.95 -7.71 10.53
N SER A 165 -12.76 -7.26 10.13
CA SER A 165 -12.16 -6.01 10.60
C SER A 165 -12.62 -4.77 9.83
N PHE A 166 -13.43 -4.92 8.75
CA PHE A 166 -13.77 -3.83 7.85
C PHE A 166 -14.41 -2.62 8.55
N ASN A 167 -15.46 -2.86 9.36
CA ASN A 167 -16.17 -1.80 10.04
C ASN A 167 -15.30 -1.07 11.06
N GLU A 168 -14.46 -1.79 11.80
CA GLU A 168 -13.51 -1.22 12.77
C GLU A 168 -12.52 -0.28 12.09
N ILE A 169 -11.95 -0.70 10.96
CA ILE A 169 -10.99 0.11 10.18
C ILE A 169 -11.67 1.39 9.67
N VAL A 170 -12.90 1.29 9.15
CA VAL A 170 -13.65 2.46 8.67
C VAL A 170 -13.97 3.41 9.82
N GLN A 171 -14.35 2.90 10.99
CA GLN A 171 -14.61 3.73 12.17
C GLN A 171 -13.33 4.39 12.70
N LEU A 172 -12.20 3.67 12.73
CA LEU A 172 -10.90 4.24 13.08
C LEU A 172 -10.53 5.37 12.10
N GLY A 173 -10.68 5.13 10.80
CA GLY A 173 -10.45 6.16 9.78
C GLY A 173 -11.30 7.41 10.01
N LYS A 174 -12.58 7.28 10.33
CA LYS A 174 -13.48 8.39 10.65
C LYS A 174 -13.11 9.14 11.93
N LYS A 175 -12.46 8.48 12.90
CA LYS A 175 -11.95 9.14 14.11
C LYS A 175 -10.71 9.99 13.81
N ILE A 176 -9.86 9.56 12.89
CA ILE A 176 -8.59 10.21 12.58
C ILE A 176 -8.72 11.23 11.44
N PHE A 177 -9.53 10.94 10.43
CA PHE A 177 -9.66 11.75 9.22
C PHE A 177 -11.09 12.28 9.03
N LYS A 178 -11.22 13.43 8.38
CA LYS A 178 -12.51 14.06 8.06
C LYS A 178 -13.23 13.37 6.90
N GLU A 179 -12.47 12.88 5.92
CA GLU A 179 -12.99 12.22 4.74
C GLU A 179 -12.48 10.78 4.67
N VAL A 180 -13.38 9.82 4.59
CA VAL A 180 -13.09 8.39 4.47
C VAL A 180 -13.92 7.80 3.34
N LYS A 181 -13.27 7.19 2.36
CA LYS A 181 -13.90 6.51 1.23
C LYS A 181 -13.35 5.10 1.12
N VAL A 182 -14.15 4.19 0.60
CA VAL A 182 -13.72 2.84 0.22
C VAL A 182 -13.87 2.69 -1.27
N PHE A 183 -12.85 2.14 -1.91
CA PHE A 183 -12.82 1.96 -3.35
C PHE A 183 -12.26 0.59 -3.72
N LYS A 184 -12.89 -0.07 -4.66
CA LYS A 184 -12.39 -1.31 -5.28
C LYS A 184 -11.96 -0.99 -6.70
N PRO A 185 -10.64 -0.99 -7.00
CA PRO A 185 -10.12 -0.83 -8.34
C PRO A 185 -10.63 -1.92 -9.29
N LYS A 186 -10.82 -1.61 -10.56
CA LYS A 186 -11.18 -2.60 -11.60
C LYS A 186 -10.08 -3.64 -11.80
N SER A 187 -8.81 -3.22 -11.58
CA SER A 187 -7.64 -4.09 -11.59
C SER A 187 -7.60 -5.06 -10.40
N SER A 188 -8.37 -4.85 -9.34
CA SER A 188 -8.56 -5.88 -8.31
C SER A 188 -9.33 -7.06 -8.90
N ARG A 189 -8.92 -8.30 -8.56
CA ARG A 189 -9.59 -9.50 -9.07
C ARG A 189 -11.05 -9.53 -8.64
N LYS A 190 -11.95 -9.94 -9.53
CA LYS A 190 -13.40 -9.97 -9.28
C LYS A 190 -13.78 -10.83 -8.06
N ASP A 191 -13.10 -11.96 -7.90
CA ASP A 191 -13.31 -12.92 -6.81
C ASP A 191 -12.61 -12.53 -5.49
N SER A 192 -11.78 -11.48 -5.50
CA SER A 192 -11.13 -10.98 -4.32
C SER A 192 -12.05 -10.04 -3.53
N LYS A 193 -12.02 -10.17 -2.19
CA LYS A 193 -12.65 -9.22 -1.26
C LYS A 193 -11.78 -7.98 -1.01
N GLU A 194 -10.68 -7.86 -1.72
CA GLU A 194 -9.76 -6.72 -1.63
C GLU A 194 -10.45 -5.42 -2.05
N SER A 195 -10.28 -4.40 -1.25
CA SER A 195 -10.63 -3.00 -1.50
C SER A 195 -9.57 -2.10 -0.88
N PHE A 196 -9.69 -0.81 -1.08
CA PHE A 196 -8.78 0.19 -0.49
C PHE A 196 -9.57 1.21 0.29
N ILE A 197 -9.07 1.56 1.48
CA ILE A 197 -9.55 2.71 2.23
C ILE A 197 -8.71 3.93 1.84
N ILE A 198 -9.38 5.03 1.54
CA ILE A 198 -8.77 6.31 1.19
C ILE A 198 -9.26 7.33 2.20
N CYS A 199 -8.33 7.84 3.01
CA CYS A 199 -8.61 8.83 4.03
C CYS A 199 -7.91 10.14 3.69
N LYS A 200 -8.53 11.28 4.03
CA LYS A 200 -8.02 12.61 3.73
C LYS A 200 -8.42 13.61 4.79
N LYS A 201 -7.57 14.62 4.97
CA LYS A 201 -7.77 15.72 5.93
C LYS A 201 -7.81 15.20 7.37
N LEU A 202 -6.67 15.30 8.04
CA LEU A 202 -6.54 14.97 9.45
C LEU A 202 -7.52 15.80 10.30
N ARG A 203 -8.04 15.21 11.38
CA ARG A 203 -8.95 15.89 12.33
C ARG A 203 -8.19 16.73 13.34
#